data_27d71938a90c8cdd1076cbc6be807588
#
_entry.id   27d71938a90c8cdd1076cbc6be807588
#
_cell.length_a   1.000
_cell.length_b   1.000
_cell.length_c   1.000
_cell.angle_alpha   90.00
_cell.angle_beta   90.00
_cell.angle_gamma   90.00
#
_symmetry.space_group_name_H-M   'P 1'
#
loop_
_entity.id
_entity.type
_entity.pdbx_description
1 polymer ?
#
loop_
_entity_poly.entity_id
_entity_poly.type
_entity_poly.pdbx_seq_one_letter_code
_entity_poly.pdbx_strand_id
1 'polypeptide(L)'
;VTFATTLPRRWKKPPLIKSAWLRWTLAIGAGVYVALVFQTTPVNWTRVWEGLPRGVAFVSAFFPPDFVSRWDEIAEGIAESLWMTVVSTVVGIALSIPVGIGAAKNIAPAPVYYFCRAVLAVSRSFQEIILAIFFVKLFGFGPFAGFVTLSFATIGFYGKLLAEDIEDMDAAQAEAVRASGASWLQWINYGVQPQVMPRMIGLGLYRFDINFRESAVIGIVGGGGIGATLNTAFDRYEFSSAAAIIIVIIAIVMLCEYGSGYLRRWVQ
;
A
#
# COMPACT_ATOMS: atom_id res chain seq x y z
N VAL A 1 -2.03 -32.53 -58.10
CA VAL A 1 -2.44 -31.41 -57.22
C VAL A 1 -1.40 -31.37 -56.10
N THR A 2 -0.39 -30.48 -56.20
CA THR A 2 0.70 -30.32 -55.25
C THR A 2 0.19 -29.42 -54.10
N PHE A 3 -0.03 -29.99 -52.94
CA PHE A 3 -0.31 -29.22 -51.71
C PHE A 3 0.99 -28.56 -51.27
N ALA A 4 1.13 -27.27 -51.51
CA ALA A 4 2.17 -26.45 -50.91
C ALA A 4 1.84 -26.32 -49.38
N THR A 5 2.61 -27.04 -48.57
CA THR A 5 2.61 -26.91 -47.11
C THR A 5 3.23 -25.57 -46.76
N THR A 6 2.39 -24.54 -46.56
CA THR A 6 2.84 -23.27 -45.99
C THR A 6 3.19 -23.49 -44.54
N LEU A 7 4.49 -23.52 -44.24
CA LEU A 7 4.99 -23.52 -42.85
C LEU A 7 4.37 -22.35 -42.05
N PRO A 8 3.93 -22.58 -40.78
CA PRO A 8 3.34 -21.53 -40.02
C PRO A 8 4.34 -20.38 -39.81
N ARG A 9 3.99 -19.19 -40.29
CA ARG A 9 4.76 -17.96 -40.03
C ARG A 9 4.93 -17.79 -38.54
N ARG A 10 6.15 -17.88 -38.01
CA ARG A 10 6.44 -17.53 -36.63
C ARG A 10 5.96 -16.10 -36.37
N TRP A 11 5.03 -15.94 -35.42
CA TRP A 11 4.56 -14.63 -35.00
C TRP A 11 5.74 -13.84 -34.42
N LYS A 12 6.04 -12.67 -34.99
CA LYS A 12 7.01 -11.73 -34.46
C LYS A 12 6.24 -10.56 -33.84
N LYS A 13 6.50 -10.26 -32.57
CA LYS A 13 5.91 -9.13 -31.88
C LYS A 13 6.13 -7.86 -32.72
N PRO A 14 5.07 -7.15 -33.12
CA PRO A 14 5.23 -5.93 -33.90
C PRO A 14 6.01 -4.90 -33.06
N PRO A 15 6.92 -4.13 -33.69
CA PRO A 15 7.65 -3.09 -32.98
C PRO A 15 6.65 -2.00 -32.52
N LEU A 16 6.81 -1.51 -31.30
CA LEU A 16 5.99 -0.43 -30.72
C LEU A 16 5.92 0.81 -31.63
N ILE A 17 7.00 1.10 -32.34
CA ILE A 17 7.08 2.19 -33.32
C ILE A 17 7.40 1.58 -34.67
N LYS A 18 6.46 1.65 -35.59
CA LYS A 18 6.59 1.05 -36.96
C LYS A 18 7.67 1.70 -37.78
N SER A 19 7.89 3.01 -37.66
CA SER A 19 8.90 3.76 -38.40
C SER A 19 10.29 3.58 -37.79
N ALA A 20 11.24 3.05 -38.56
CA ALA A 20 12.63 2.89 -38.14
C ALA A 20 13.30 4.25 -37.87
N TRP A 21 13.00 5.24 -38.70
CA TRP A 21 13.52 6.61 -38.53
C TRP A 21 13.08 7.21 -37.20
N LEU A 22 11.81 7.10 -36.85
CA LEU A 22 11.27 7.62 -35.58
C LEU A 22 11.86 6.91 -34.36
N ARG A 23 12.19 5.62 -34.46
CA ARG A 23 12.90 4.90 -33.38
C ARG A 23 14.29 5.47 -33.13
N TRP A 24 15.04 5.71 -34.21
CA TRP A 24 16.39 6.24 -34.11
C TRP A 24 16.40 7.70 -33.62
N THR A 25 15.48 8.55 -34.11
CA THR A 25 15.38 9.93 -33.62
C THR A 25 15.00 10.00 -32.15
N LEU A 26 14.07 9.15 -31.68
CA LEU A 26 13.74 9.07 -30.27
C LEU A 26 14.90 8.51 -29.42
N ALA A 27 15.61 7.49 -29.91
CA ALA A 27 16.76 6.95 -29.20
C ALA A 27 17.91 7.96 -29.10
N ILE A 28 18.21 8.66 -30.20
CA ILE A 28 19.22 9.73 -30.22
C ILE A 28 18.77 10.90 -29.34
N GLY A 29 17.50 11.33 -29.43
CA GLY A 29 16.94 12.39 -28.60
C GLY A 29 16.99 12.03 -27.11
N ALA A 30 16.66 10.80 -26.74
CA ALA A 30 16.79 10.31 -25.37
C ALA A 30 18.27 10.29 -24.92
N GLY A 31 19.19 9.85 -25.78
CA GLY A 31 20.62 9.88 -25.50
C GLY A 31 21.17 11.28 -25.29
N VAL A 32 20.78 12.23 -26.16
CA VAL A 32 21.14 13.65 -26.02
C VAL A 32 20.54 14.24 -24.75
N TYR A 33 19.29 13.93 -24.44
CA TYR A 33 18.64 14.39 -23.21
C TYR A 33 19.38 13.90 -21.96
N VAL A 34 19.71 12.60 -21.91
CA VAL A 34 20.49 12.03 -20.80
C VAL A 34 21.87 12.69 -20.70
N ALA A 35 22.57 12.90 -21.81
CA ALA A 35 23.86 13.57 -21.83
C ALA A 35 23.77 15.02 -21.31
N LEU A 36 22.73 15.76 -21.72
CA LEU A 36 22.46 17.12 -21.23
C LEU A 36 22.16 17.12 -19.73
N VAL A 37 21.36 16.17 -19.23
CA VAL A 37 21.07 16.03 -17.78
C VAL A 37 22.38 15.80 -17.00
N PHE A 38 23.26 14.92 -17.50
CA PHE A 38 24.56 14.70 -16.85
C PHE A 38 25.48 15.93 -16.89
N GLN A 39 25.41 16.74 -17.93
CA GLN A 39 26.20 17.99 -18.02
C GLN A 39 25.62 19.11 -17.15
N THR A 40 24.28 19.21 -17.05
CA THR A 40 23.62 20.26 -16.26
C THR A 40 23.52 19.94 -14.79
N THR A 41 23.62 18.65 -14.39
CA THR A 41 23.64 18.25 -12.98
C THR A 41 25.09 18.21 -12.50
N PRO A 42 25.54 19.12 -11.63
CA PRO A 42 26.92 19.16 -11.16
C PRO A 42 27.19 18.00 -10.18
N VAL A 43 27.40 16.81 -10.72
CA VAL A 43 27.79 15.64 -9.92
C VAL A 43 29.29 15.78 -9.58
N ASN A 44 29.59 15.99 -8.34
CA ASN A 44 30.97 15.99 -7.86
C ASN A 44 31.46 14.53 -7.71
N TRP A 45 31.99 13.98 -8.78
CA TRP A 45 32.51 12.62 -8.83
C TRP A 45 33.62 12.35 -7.80
N THR A 46 34.43 13.35 -7.49
CA THR A 46 35.46 13.24 -6.45
C THR A 46 34.81 12.93 -5.11
N ARG A 47 33.76 13.66 -4.73
CA ARG A 47 33.02 13.38 -3.48
C ARG A 47 32.35 12.00 -3.49
N VAL A 48 31.87 11.53 -4.64
CA VAL A 48 31.28 10.19 -4.77
C VAL A 48 32.34 9.13 -4.45
N TRP A 49 33.53 9.23 -5.06
CA TRP A 49 34.63 8.28 -4.83
C TRP A 49 35.17 8.36 -3.39
N GLU A 50 35.34 9.55 -2.83
CA GLU A 50 35.73 9.74 -1.42
C GLU A 50 34.63 9.26 -0.44
N GLY A 51 33.37 9.25 -0.86
CA GLY A 51 32.25 8.76 -0.05
C GLY A 51 32.15 7.24 0.02
N LEU A 52 32.65 6.51 -0.98
CA LEU A 52 32.54 5.05 -1.02
C LEU A 52 33.14 4.34 0.22
N PRO A 53 34.36 4.66 0.67
CA PRO A 53 34.89 4.05 1.89
C PRO A 53 34.06 4.34 3.13
N ARG A 54 33.50 5.57 3.25
CA ARG A 54 32.58 5.93 4.33
C ARG A 54 31.27 5.15 4.25
N GLY A 55 30.73 4.95 3.03
CA GLY A 55 29.55 4.11 2.80
C GLY A 55 29.79 2.66 3.21
N VAL A 56 30.97 2.09 2.86
CA VAL A 56 31.35 0.73 3.28
C VAL A 56 31.48 0.66 4.80
N ALA A 57 32.13 1.64 5.43
CA ALA A 57 32.25 1.70 6.89
C ALA A 57 30.89 1.82 7.57
N PHE A 58 29.97 2.62 7.01
CA PHE A 58 28.60 2.73 7.50
C PHE A 58 27.84 1.40 7.41
N VAL A 59 27.89 0.73 6.25
CA VAL A 59 27.23 -0.58 6.08
C VAL A 59 27.85 -1.64 6.99
N SER A 60 29.18 -1.62 7.17
CA SER A 60 29.85 -2.57 8.07
C SER A 60 29.47 -2.40 9.54
N ALA A 61 29.07 -1.18 9.96
CA ALA A 61 28.60 -0.92 11.32
C ALA A 61 27.26 -1.63 11.67
N PHE A 62 26.53 -2.10 10.67
CA PHE A 62 25.32 -2.92 10.86
C PHE A 62 25.64 -4.39 11.19
N PHE A 63 26.89 -4.83 11.07
CA PHE A 63 27.29 -6.22 11.29
C PHE A 63 28.29 -6.33 12.46
N PRO A 64 28.08 -7.34 13.34
CA PRO A 64 26.97 -8.28 13.42
C PRO A 64 25.71 -7.66 14.02
N PRO A 65 24.49 -8.11 13.59
CA PRO A 65 23.24 -7.63 14.16
C PRO A 65 23.10 -8.09 15.62
N ASP A 66 22.68 -7.17 16.49
CA ASP A 66 22.48 -7.44 17.92
C ASP A 66 21.00 -7.60 18.25
N PHE A 67 20.57 -8.84 18.46
CA PHE A 67 19.20 -9.18 18.85
C PHE A 67 18.99 -9.19 20.36
N VAL A 68 20.07 -9.13 21.17
CA VAL A 68 19.99 -9.41 22.60
C VAL A 68 19.86 -8.14 23.42
N SER A 69 20.69 -7.14 23.15
CA SER A 69 20.81 -5.96 24.01
C SER A 69 19.53 -5.14 24.16
N ARG A 70 18.63 -5.19 23.17
CA ARG A 70 17.38 -4.41 23.14
C ARG A 70 16.16 -5.26 22.83
N TRP A 71 16.22 -6.56 23.15
CA TRP A 71 15.14 -7.48 22.82
C TRP A 71 13.77 -7.07 23.40
N ASP A 72 13.74 -6.58 24.62
CA ASP A 72 12.51 -6.14 25.29
C ASP A 72 11.85 -4.96 24.53
N GLU A 73 12.64 -3.96 24.13
CA GLU A 73 12.15 -2.83 23.35
C GLU A 73 11.69 -3.25 21.94
N ILE A 74 12.40 -4.21 21.34
CA ILE A 74 12.02 -4.77 20.02
C ILE A 74 10.69 -5.52 20.13
N ALA A 75 10.54 -6.37 21.15
CA ALA A 75 9.33 -7.17 21.36
C ALA A 75 8.11 -6.26 21.67
N GLU A 76 8.30 -5.24 22.49
CA GLU A 76 7.27 -4.24 22.79
C GLU A 76 6.87 -3.47 21.51
N GLY A 77 7.84 -2.98 20.75
CA GLY A 77 7.59 -2.27 19.49
C GLY A 77 6.86 -3.12 18.45
N ILE A 78 7.17 -4.43 18.35
CA ILE A 78 6.45 -5.39 17.51
C ILE A 78 4.99 -5.51 17.97
N ALA A 79 4.78 -5.77 19.25
CA ALA A 79 3.45 -5.94 19.83
C ALA A 79 2.60 -4.68 19.59
N GLU A 80 3.17 -3.50 19.80
CA GLU A 80 2.54 -2.20 19.57
C GLU A 80 2.17 -2.02 18.08
N SER A 81 3.09 -2.31 17.15
CA SER A 81 2.82 -2.26 15.70
C SER A 81 1.73 -3.24 15.27
N LEU A 82 1.71 -4.46 15.82
CA LEU A 82 0.67 -5.45 15.52
C LEU A 82 -0.71 -4.98 16.02
N TRP A 83 -0.81 -4.55 17.28
CA TRP A 83 -2.05 -4.01 17.83
C TRP A 83 -2.55 -2.80 17.05
N MET A 84 -1.67 -1.84 16.76
CA MET A 84 -1.98 -0.67 15.96
C MET A 84 -2.52 -1.07 14.59
N THR A 85 -1.88 -2.05 13.92
CA THR A 85 -2.28 -2.54 12.60
C THR A 85 -3.65 -3.24 12.63
N VAL A 86 -3.87 -4.14 13.59
CA VAL A 86 -5.15 -4.86 13.73
C VAL A 86 -6.29 -3.87 13.97
N VAL A 87 -6.13 -3.02 14.98
CA VAL A 87 -7.20 -2.08 15.39
C VAL A 87 -7.47 -1.06 14.30
N SER A 88 -6.43 -0.50 13.65
CA SER A 88 -6.62 0.45 12.55
C SER A 88 -7.26 -0.18 11.32
N THR A 89 -6.94 -1.43 11.02
CA THR A 89 -7.56 -2.14 9.90
C THR A 89 -9.04 -2.41 10.18
N VAL A 90 -9.37 -2.93 11.36
CA VAL A 90 -10.77 -3.23 11.74
C VAL A 90 -11.61 -1.95 11.78
N VAL A 91 -11.13 -0.92 12.48
CA VAL A 91 -11.85 0.36 12.61
C VAL A 91 -11.94 1.07 11.25
N GLY A 92 -10.84 1.08 10.48
CA GLY A 92 -10.81 1.68 9.16
C GLY A 92 -11.78 1.00 8.19
N ILE A 93 -11.84 -0.34 8.18
CA ILE A 93 -12.82 -1.10 7.38
C ILE A 93 -14.25 -0.81 7.85
N ALA A 94 -14.51 -0.84 9.16
CA ALA A 94 -15.84 -0.58 9.69
C ALA A 94 -16.36 0.81 9.28
N LEU A 95 -15.50 1.84 9.37
CA LEU A 95 -15.83 3.19 8.91
C LEU A 95 -15.91 3.32 7.38
N SER A 96 -15.19 2.47 6.65
CA SER A 96 -15.24 2.46 5.18
C SER A 96 -16.56 1.93 4.63
N ILE A 97 -17.23 1.03 5.32
CA ILE A 97 -18.48 0.40 4.84
C ILE A 97 -19.56 1.45 4.55
N PRO A 98 -19.98 2.30 5.51
CA PRO A 98 -21.01 3.29 5.24
C PRO A 98 -20.57 4.33 4.19
N VAL A 99 -19.29 4.72 4.19
CA VAL A 99 -18.77 5.67 3.20
C VAL A 99 -18.71 5.05 1.82
N GLY A 100 -18.29 3.79 1.69
CA GLY A 100 -18.23 3.06 0.43
C GLY A 100 -19.61 2.81 -0.18
N ILE A 101 -20.59 2.39 0.63
CA ILE A 101 -21.98 2.24 0.20
C ILE A 101 -22.55 3.59 -0.27
N GLY A 102 -22.29 4.66 0.49
CA GLY A 102 -22.69 6.02 0.13
C GLY A 102 -21.98 6.59 -1.10
N ALA A 103 -20.79 6.06 -1.44
CA ALA A 103 -20.02 6.47 -2.61
C ALA A 103 -20.32 5.66 -3.88
N ALA A 104 -21.20 4.66 -3.81
CA ALA A 104 -21.63 3.88 -4.97
C ALA A 104 -22.81 4.55 -5.69
N LYS A 105 -22.59 4.90 -6.96
CA LYS A 105 -23.55 5.68 -7.79
C LYS A 105 -24.89 4.96 -8.03
N ASN A 106 -24.85 3.63 -8.08
CA ASN A 106 -26.04 2.80 -8.33
C ASN A 106 -26.93 2.62 -7.09
N ILE A 107 -26.47 3.00 -5.90
CA ILE A 107 -27.19 2.79 -4.62
C ILE A 107 -27.56 4.11 -3.95
N ALA A 108 -26.62 5.06 -3.90
CA ALA A 108 -26.74 6.28 -3.12
C ALA A 108 -27.47 7.40 -3.85
N PRO A 109 -28.30 8.20 -3.15
CA PRO A 109 -28.83 9.45 -3.72
C PRO A 109 -27.71 10.45 -3.97
N ALA A 110 -27.88 11.32 -4.99
CA ALA A 110 -26.83 12.22 -5.48
C ALA A 110 -26.09 13.03 -4.38
N PRO A 111 -26.78 13.65 -3.38
CA PRO A 111 -26.07 14.41 -2.34
C PRO A 111 -25.13 13.52 -1.49
N VAL A 112 -25.59 12.32 -1.11
CA VAL A 112 -24.79 11.37 -0.33
C VAL A 112 -23.61 10.87 -1.15
N TYR A 113 -23.86 10.54 -2.42
CA TYR A 113 -22.82 10.13 -3.35
C TYR A 113 -21.68 11.15 -3.43
N TYR A 114 -22.01 12.42 -3.73
CA TYR A 114 -20.96 13.44 -3.86
C TYR A 114 -20.23 13.70 -2.55
N PHE A 115 -20.94 13.69 -1.41
CA PHE A 115 -20.30 13.83 -0.09
C PHE A 115 -19.34 12.69 0.21
N CYS A 116 -19.78 11.44 0.05
CA CYS A 116 -18.92 10.27 0.31
C CYS A 116 -17.74 10.21 -0.66
N ARG A 117 -17.94 10.52 -1.94
CA ARG A 117 -16.84 10.62 -2.93
C ARG A 117 -15.83 11.71 -2.55
N ALA A 118 -16.28 12.85 -2.03
CA ALA A 118 -15.39 13.90 -1.56
C ALA A 118 -14.57 13.43 -0.35
N VAL A 119 -15.19 12.75 0.62
CA VAL A 119 -14.49 12.15 1.78
C VAL A 119 -13.41 11.18 1.30
N LEU A 120 -13.74 10.26 0.38
CA LEU A 120 -12.77 9.31 -0.17
C LEU A 120 -11.65 10.02 -0.94
N ALA A 121 -11.98 11.05 -1.72
CA ALA A 121 -10.98 11.82 -2.47
C ALA A 121 -10.01 12.55 -1.53
N VAL A 122 -10.52 13.19 -0.47
CA VAL A 122 -9.69 13.85 0.54
C VAL A 122 -8.79 12.85 1.26
N SER A 123 -9.35 11.72 1.72
CA SER A 123 -8.55 10.68 2.40
C SER A 123 -7.40 10.15 1.53
N ARG A 124 -7.58 10.09 0.22
CA ARG A 124 -6.57 9.58 -0.73
C ARG A 124 -5.63 10.65 -1.30
N SER A 125 -5.92 11.93 -1.06
CA SER A 125 -5.08 13.02 -1.54
C SER A 125 -3.79 13.17 -0.73
N PHE A 126 -3.78 12.67 0.50
CA PHE A 126 -2.64 12.75 1.39
C PHE A 126 -1.87 11.43 1.43
N GLN A 127 -0.56 11.54 1.41
CA GLN A 127 0.31 10.41 1.68
C GLN A 127 0.31 10.11 3.18
N GLU A 128 0.33 8.83 3.56
CA GLU A 128 0.22 8.37 4.95
C GLU A 128 1.25 9.03 5.88
N ILE A 129 2.49 9.26 5.42
CA ILE A 129 3.54 9.93 6.20
C ILE A 129 3.16 11.37 6.56
N ILE A 130 2.58 12.11 5.62
CA ILE A 130 2.16 13.51 5.86
C ILE A 130 1.03 13.54 6.88
N LEU A 131 0.07 12.62 6.75
CA LEU A 131 -1.01 12.45 7.74
C LEU A 131 -0.47 12.05 9.11
N ALA A 132 0.53 11.16 9.16
CA ALA A 132 1.16 10.76 10.41
C ALA A 132 1.79 11.95 11.12
N ILE A 133 2.57 12.78 10.42
CA ILE A 133 3.16 13.99 10.99
C ILE A 133 2.08 14.94 11.52
N PHE A 134 0.97 15.10 10.76
CA PHE A 134 -0.15 15.94 11.20
C PHE A 134 -0.79 15.40 12.48
N PHE A 135 -1.12 14.10 12.54
CA PHE A 135 -1.75 13.51 13.71
C PHE A 135 -0.83 13.40 14.91
N VAL A 136 0.48 13.19 14.70
CA VAL A 136 1.49 13.25 15.77
C VAL A 136 1.56 14.67 16.36
N LYS A 137 1.47 15.70 15.53
CA LYS A 137 1.41 17.09 16.04
C LYS A 137 0.11 17.41 16.77
N LEU A 138 -0.99 16.77 16.40
CA LEU A 138 -2.30 17.00 16.99
C LEU A 138 -2.50 16.21 18.29
N PHE A 139 -2.11 14.95 18.33
CA PHE A 139 -2.37 14.01 19.44
C PHE A 139 -1.14 13.70 20.30
N GLY A 140 0.05 14.12 19.86
CA GLY A 140 1.32 13.77 20.50
C GLY A 140 1.96 12.52 19.89
N PHE A 141 3.20 12.26 20.33
CA PHE A 141 3.93 11.05 19.94
C PHE A 141 3.27 9.81 20.55
N GLY A 142 3.21 8.73 19.78
CA GLY A 142 2.75 7.44 20.29
C GLY A 142 1.80 6.72 19.32
N PRO A 143 1.39 5.48 19.69
CA PRO A 143 0.65 4.57 18.84
C PRO A 143 -0.76 5.05 18.48
N PHE A 144 -1.34 5.95 19.29
CA PHE A 144 -2.64 6.53 18.99
C PHE A 144 -2.63 7.37 17.71
N ALA A 145 -1.61 8.20 17.51
CA ALA A 145 -1.44 8.98 16.28
C ALA A 145 -1.27 8.07 15.05
N GLY A 146 -0.47 7.00 15.20
CA GLY A 146 -0.32 5.98 14.17
C GLY A 146 -1.63 5.24 13.84
N PHE A 147 -2.36 4.83 14.87
CA PHE A 147 -3.68 4.20 14.72
C PHE A 147 -4.65 5.10 13.92
N VAL A 148 -4.77 6.37 14.29
CA VAL A 148 -5.67 7.31 13.59
C VAL A 148 -5.24 7.49 12.14
N THR A 149 -3.94 7.61 11.89
CA THR A 149 -3.37 7.73 10.54
C THR A 149 -3.75 6.55 9.65
N LEU A 150 -3.48 5.33 10.12
CA LEU A 150 -3.75 4.11 9.36
C LEU A 150 -5.26 3.87 9.16
N SER A 151 -6.07 4.20 10.19
CA SER A 151 -7.54 4.12 10.08
C SER A 151 -8.06 5.06 9.00
N PHE A 152 -7.60 6.31 9.00
CA PHE A 152 -8.01 7.31 8.01
C PHE A 152 -7.59 6.92 6.59
N ALA A 153 -6.35 6.47 6.41
CA ALA A 153 -5.87 5.98 5.12
C ALA A 153 -6.66 4.73 4.64
N THR A 154 -7.04 3.85 5.58
CA THR A 154 -7.86 2.68 5.28
C THR A 154 -9.25 3.07 4.78
N ILE A 155 -9.89 4.12 5.33
CA ILE A 155 -11.17 4.61 4.84
C ILE A 155 -11.10 4.97 3.36
N GLY A 156 -10.09 5.72 2.96
CA GLY A 156 -9.93 6.13 1.57
C GLY A 156 -9.67 4.97 0.61
N PHE A 157 -8.83 4.04 1.02
CA PHE A 157 -8.47 2.89 0.21
C PHE A 157 -9.63 1.89 0.08
N TYR A 158 -10.10 1.39 1.21
CA TYR A 158 -11.11 0.32 1.25
C TYR A 158 -12.48 0.83 0.81
N GLY A 159 -12.88 2.03 1.24
CA GLY A 159 -14.16 2.61 0.87
C GLY A 159 -14.29 2.89 -0.63
N LYS A 160 -13.19 3.28 -1.29
CA LYS A 160 -13.19 3.46 -2.74
C LYS A 160 -13.37 2.13 -3.47
N LEU A 161 -12.61 1.10 -3.10
CA LEU A 161 -12.69 -0.20 -3.75
C LEU A 161 -14.05 -0.85 -3.51
N LEU A 162 -14.61 -0.71 -2.30
CA LEU A 162 -15.98 -1.17 -2.00
C LEU A 162 -17.01 -0.48 -2.91
N ALA A 163 -16.90 0.84 -3.10
CA ALA A 163 -17.82 1.56 -3.98
C ALA A 163 -17.72 1.09 -5.43
N GLU A 164 -16.49 0.86 -5.93
CA GLU A 164 -16.25 0.34 -7.28
C GLU A 164 -16.80 -1.09 -7.43
N ASP A 165 -16.59 -1.98 -6.46
CA ASP A 165 -17.14 -3.34 -6.48
C ASP A 165 -18.68 -3.36 -6.44
N ILE A 166 -19.29 -2.43 -5.71
CA ILE A 166 -20.76 -2.27 -5.72
C ILE A 166 -21.26 -1.76 -7.08
N GLU A 167 -20.52 -0.86 -7.72
CA GLU A 167 -20.87 -0.35 -9.05
C GLU A 167 -20.74 -1.43 -10.14
N ASP A 168 -19.78 -2.35 -9.99
CA ASP A 168 -19.49 -3.43 -10.94
C ASP A 168 -20.32 -4.71 -10.71
N MET A 169 -21.19 -4.76 -9.68
CA MET A 169 -22.01 -5.95 -9.39
C MET A 169 -23.01 -6.27 -10.51
N ASP A 170 -23.44 -7.53 -10.58
CA ASP A 170 -24.52 -7.96 -11.48
C ASP A 170 -25.87 -7.35 -11.04
N ALA A 171 -26.33 -6.37 -11.79
CA ALA A 171 -27.57 -5.67 -11.53
C ALA A 171 -28.79 -6.61 -11.55
N ALA A 172 -28.81 -7.65 -12.42
CA ALA A 172 -29.95 -8.56 -12.54
C ALA A 172 -30.17 -9.35 -11.24
N GLN A 173 -29.11 -9.80 -10.57
CA GLN A 173 -29.23 -10.49 -9.28
C GLN A 173 -29.75 -9.56 -8.19
N ALA A 174 -29.26 -8.34 -8.14
CA ALA A 174 -29.69 -7.35 -7.16
C ALA A 174 -31.16 -6.90 -7.39
N GLU A 175 -31.57 -6.74 -8.65
CA GLU A 175 -32.96 -6.41 -9.03
C GLU A 175 -33.92 -7.54 -8.70
N ALA A 176 -33.54 -8.80 -8.86
CA ALA A 176 -34.40 -9.96 -8.51
C ALA A 176 -34.76 -9.94 -7.01
N VAL A 177 -33.81 -9.62 -6.14
CA VAL A 177 -34.07 -9.46 -4.70
C VAL A 177 -34.98 -8.25 -4.44
N ARG A 178 -34.81 -7.16 -5.16
CA ARG A 178 -35.68 -5.98 -5.03
C ARG A 178 -37.11 -6.23 -5.51
N ALA A 179 -37.26 -7.01 -6.59
CA ALA A 179 -38.55 -7.37 -7.13
C ALA A 179 -39.37 -8.27 -6.19
N SER A 180 -38.77 -9.00 -5.26
CA SER A 180 -39.46 -9.77 -4.23
C SER A 180 -40.05 -8.91 -3.08
N GLY A 181 -39.94 -7.58 -3.15
CA GLY A 181 -40.46 -6.66 -2.14
C GLY A 181 -39.51 -6.42 -0.97
N ALA A 182 -38.23 -6.72 -1.14
CA ALA A 182 -37.20 -6.51 -0.11
C ALA A 182 -37.05 -5.02 0.24
N SER A 183 -36.95 -4.72 1.55
CA SER A 183 -36.58 -3.40 2.04
C SER A 183 -35.14 -3.04 1.63
N TRP A 184 -34.75 -1.77 1.73
CA TRP A 184 -33.40 -1.32 1.34
C TRP A 184 -32.27 -2.10 2.06
N LEU A 185 -32.43 -2.33 3.38
CA LEU A 185 -31.43 -3.11 4.15
C LEU A 185 -31.41 -4.58 3.73
N GLN A 186 -32.56 -5.18 3.45
CA GLN A 186 -32.62 -6.56 2.94
C GLN A 186 -32.00 -6.66 1.56
N TRP A 187 -32.25 -5.68 0.71
CA TRP A 187 -31.63 -5.61 -0.61
C TRP A 187 -30.11 -5.49 -0.55
N ILE A 188 -29.56 -4.64 0.35
CA ILE A 188 -28.11 -4.56 0.58
C ILE A 188 -27.56 -5.92 1.07
N ASN A 189 -28.20 -6.54 2.07
CA ASN A 189 -27.68 -7.74 2.70
C ASN A 189 -27.79 -9.00 1.80
N TYR A 190 -28.81 -9.09 0.96
CA TYR A 190 -29.07 -10.31 0.17
C TYR A 190 -28.81 -10.12 -1.32
N GLY A 191 -28.88 -8.91 -1.85
CA GLY A 191 -28.65 -8.61 -3.24
C GLY A 191 -27.23 -8.08 -3.56
N VAL A 192 -26.70 -7.25 -2.68
CA VAL A 192 -25.41 -6.57 -2.90
C VAL A 192 -24.26 -7.28 -2.16
N GLN A 193 -24.39 -7.44 -0.84
CA GLN A 193 -23.32 -7.98 0.01
C GLN A 193 -22.76 -9.33 -0.45
N PRO A 194 -23.57 -10.33 -0.84
CA PRO A 194 -23.02 -11.63 -1.26
C PRO A 194 -22.12 -11.54 -2.49
N GLN A 195 -22.36 -10.58 -3.37
CA GLN A 195 -21.57 -10.40 -4.58
C GLN A 195 -20.21 -9.74 -4.30
N VAL A 196 -20.15 -8.80 -3.36
CA VAL A 196 -18.92 -8.01 -3.08
C VAL A 196 -18.09 -8.59 -1.95
N MET A 197 -18.70 -9.33 -1.01
CA MET A 197 -18.05 -9.81 0.22
C MET A 197 -16.79 -10.67 -0.03
N PRO A 198 -16.77 -11.64 -0.95
CA PRO A 198 -15.58 -12.47 -1.16
C PRO A 198 -14.33 -11.63 -1.52
N ARG A 199 -14.51 -10.64 -2.40
CA ARG A 199 -13.45 -9.73 -2.79
C ARG A 199 -13.07 -8.79 -1.65
N MET A 200 -14.04 -8.29 -0.89
CA MET A 200 -13.80 -7.39 0.23
C MET A 200 -13.02 -8.04 1.36
N ILE A 201 -13.24 -9.32 1.66
CA ILE A 201 -12.43 -10.07 2.63
C ILE A 201 -10.96 -10.13 2.15
N GLY A 202 -10.74 -10.46 0.89
CA GLY A 202 -9.39 -10.48 0.30
C GLY A 202 -8.68 -9.11 0.36
N LEU A 203 -9.43 -8.03 0.11
CA LEU A 203 -8.93 -6.66 0.22
C LEU A 203 -8.65 -6.25 1.67
N GLY A 204 -9.44 -6.73 2.63
CA GLY A 204 -9.21 -6.51 4.05
C GLY A 204 -7.89 -7.12 4.53
N LEU A 205 -7.61 -8.36 4.13
CA LEU A 205 -6.33 -9.03 4.40
C LEU A 205 -5.15 -8.29 3.74
N TYR A 206 -5.33 -7.83 2.51
CA TYR A 206 -4.33 -7.03 1.81
C TYR A 206 -4.08 -5.68 2.51
N ARG A 207 -5.14 -5.02 2.99
CA ARG A 207 -4.99 -3.77 3.74
C ARG A 207 -4.30 -3.95 5.08
N PHE A 208 -4.55 -5.09 5.77
CA PHE A 208 -3.82 -5.45 6.97
C PHE A 208 -2.31 -5.54 6.71
N ASP A 209 -1.90 -6.22 5.65
CA ASP A 209 -0.48 -6.33 5.27
C ASP A 209 0.14 -4.95 4.97
N ILE A 210 -0.57 -4.11 4.22
CA ILE A 210 -0.13 -2.72 3.97
C ILE A 210 -0.01 -1.94 5.28
N ASN A 211 -1.02 -1.95 6.14
CA ASN A 211 -1.03 -1.22 7.39
C ASN A 211 0.12 -1.64 8.31
N PHE A 212 0.49 -2.94 8.34
CA PHE A 212 1.62 -3.39 9.13
C PHE A 212 2.95 -2.80 8.60
N ARG A 213 3.14 -2.78 7.30
CA ARG A 213 4.34 -2.19 6.66
C ARG A 213 4.41 -0.68 6.89
N GLU A 214 3.27 0.00 6.73
CA GLU A 214 3.14 1.43 6.99
C GLU A 214 3.35 1.79 8.47
N SER A 215 2.98 0.91 9.41
CA SER A 215 3.19 1.14 10.85
C SER A 215 4.66 1.35 11.19
N ALA A 216 5.56 0.60 10.54
CA ALA A 216 7.00 0.77 10.72
C ALA A 216 7.48 2.14 10.20
N VAL A 217 6.95 2.61 9.08
CA VAL A 217 7.30 3.92 8.50
C VAL A 217 6.73 5.06 9.33
N ILE A 218 5.46 4.94 9.75
CA ILE A 218 4.76 5.92 10.59
C ILE A 218 5.45 6.03 11.96
N GLY A 219 5.99 4.94 12.48
CA GLY A 219 6.76 4.92 13.72
C GLY A 219 7.99 5.82 13.67
N ILE A 220 8.70 5.89 12.56
CA ILE A 220 9.88 6.76 12.37
C ILE A 220 9.53 8.24 12.55
N VAL A 221 8.31 8.64 12.17
CA VAL A 221 7.84 10.03 12.35
C VAL A 221 7.09 10.27 13.66
N GLY A 222 7.16 9.30 14.59
CA GLY A 222 6.63 9.45 15.94
C GLY A 222 5.27 8.79 16.19
N GLY A 223 4.78 7.97 15.28
CA GLY A 223 3.51 7.24 15.40
C GLY A 223 3.60 5.94 16.21
N GLY A 224 4.66 5.72 16.99
CA GLY A 224 4.82 4.53 17.86
C GLY A 224 5.26 3.26 17.14
N GLY A 225 5.24 2.15 17.85
CA GLY A 225 5.55 0.83 17.30
C GLY A 225 7.04 0.58 17.01
N ILE A 226 7.32 -0.50 16.29
CA ILE A 226 8.68 -0.94 15.95
C ILE A 226 9.50 0.12 15.19
N GLY A 227 8.81 1.00 14.43
CA GLY A 227 9.47 2.11 13.72
C GLY A 227 10.03 3.17 14.66
N ALA A 228 9.40 3.42 15.79
CA ALA A 228 9.93 4.34 16.81
C ALA A 228 11.17 3.75 17.50
N THR A 229 11.16 2.43 17.76
CA THR A 229 12.35 1.70 18.28
C THR A 229 13.51 1.78 17.29
N LEU A 230 13.23 1.61 15.99
CA LEU A 230 14.21 1.74 14.92
C LEU A 230 14.80 3.15 14.88
N ASN A 231 13.96 4.18 14.93
CA ASN A 231 14.41 5.57 14.92
C ASN A 231 15.30 5.87 16.14
N THR A 232 14.92 5.38 17.32
CA THR A 232 15.72 5.53 18.55
C THR A 232 17.08 4.88 18.43
N ALA A 233 17.19 3.69 17.80
CA ALA A 233 18.44 3.02 17.56
C ALA A 233 19.35 3.84 16.61
N PHE A 234 18.78 4.46 15.55
CA PHE A 234 19.52 5.36 14.67
C PHE A 234 19.99 6.64 15.38
N ASP A 235 19.13 7.27 16.17
CA ASP A 235 19.45 8.49 16.91
C ASP A 235 20.59 8.26 17.93
N ARG A 236 20.71 7.03 18.44
CA ARG A 236 21.79 6.62 19.36
C ARG A 236 23.04 6.06 18.66
N TYR A 237 23.04 6.00 17.32
CA TYR A 237 24.11 5.40 16.52
C TYR A 237 24.36 3.91 16.81
N GLU A 238 23.34 3.20 17.30
CA GLU A 238 23.38 1.76 17.60
C GLU A 238 23.03 0.95 16.34
N PHE A 239 23.90 0.98 15.34
CA PHE A 239 23.63 0.40 14.02
C PHE A 239 23.46 -1.12 14.04
N SER A 240 24.13 -1.83 14.94
CA SER A 240 23.94 -3.28 15.13
C SER A 240 22.53 -3.64 15.63
N SER A 241 21.98 -2.87 16.57
CA SER A 241 20.61 -3.01 17.04
C SER A 241 19.61 -2.60 15.94
N ALA A 242 19.89 -1.51 15.21
CA ALA A 242 19.07 -1.11 14.08
C ALA A 242 19.02 -2.21 13.00
N ALA A 243 20.13 -2.89 12.73
CA ALA A 243 20.15 -4.04 11.81
C ALA A 243 19.25 -5.18 12.29
N ALA A 244 19.30 -5.53 13.58
CA ALA A 244 18.42 -6.55 14.15
C ALA A 244 16.95 -6.17 14.01
N ILE A 245 16.58 -4.91 14.30
CA ILE A 245 15.21 -4.39 14.15
C ILE A 245 14.74 -4.49 12.69
N ILE A 246 15.58 -4.08 11.73
CA ILE A 246 15.25 -4.15 10.30
C ILE A 246 15.01 -5.61 9.87
N ILE A 247 15.87 -6.55 10.29
CA ILE A 247 15.71 -7.97 9.99
C ILE A 247 14.40 -8.51 10.57
N VAL A 248 14.07 -8.14 11.79
CA VAL A 248 12.81 -8.53 12.45
C VAL A 248 11.60 -7.96 11.70
N ILE A 249 11.63 -6.68 11.30
CA ILE A 249 10.56 -6.07 10.50
C ILE A 249 10.37 -6.85 9.20
N ILE A 250 11.45 -7.13 8.47
CA ILE A 250 11.40 -7.88 7.21
C ILE A 250 10.81 -9.28 7.44
N ALA A 251 11.26 -9.99 8.49
CA ALA A 251 10.76 -11.34 8.81
C ALA A 251 9.25 -11.34 9.09
N ILE A 252 8.76 -10.38 9.89
CA ILE A 252 7.33 -10.29 10.22
C ILE A 252 6.51 -9.87 8.99
N VAL A 253 6.98 -8.91 8.18
CA VAL A 253 6.32 -8.54 6.91
C VAL A 253 6.19 -9.76 6.00
N MET A 254 7.26 -10.55 5.82
CA MET A 254 7.21 -11.77 5.01
C MET A 254 6.24 -12.82 5.60
N LEU A 255 6.19 -12.96 6.92
CA LEU A 255 5.23 -13.86 7.57
C LEU A 255 3.78 -13.41 7.36
N CYS A 256 3.51 -12.12 7.50
CA CYS A 256 2.19 -11.53 7.25
C CYS A 256 1.77 -11.69 5.79
N GLU A 257 2.66 -11.42 4.84
CA GLU A 257 2.39 -11.54 3.41
C GLU A 257 2.12 -13.00 3.01
N TYR A 258 2.92 -13.94 3.52
CA TYR A 258 2.73 -15.38 3.26
C TYR A 258 1.42 -15.87 3.88
N GLY A 259 1.13 -15.49 5.13
CA GLY A 259 -0.11 -15.83 5.84
C GLY A 259 -1.35 -15.26 5.15
N SER A 260 -1.32 -13.98 4.78
CA SER A 260 -2.41 -13.32 4.03
C SER A 260 -2.63 -13.97 2.67
N GLY A 261 -1.55 -14.35 1.97
CA GLY A 261 -1.62 -15.05 0.70
C GLY A 261 -2.27 -16.43 0.81
N TYR A 262 -1.98 -17.17 1.88
CA TYR A 262 -2.60 -18.47 2.16
C TYR A 262 -4.09 -18.34 2.48
N LEU A 263 -4.46 -17.42 3.38
CA LEU A 263 -5.87 -17.13 3.73
C LEU A 263 -6.70 -16.68 2.52
N ARG A 264 -6.11 -15.86 1.65
CA ARG A 264 -6.80 -15.38 0.44
C ARG A 264 -7.18 -16.51 -0.51
N ARG A 265 -6.34 -17.56 -0.64
CA ARG A 265 -6.67 -18.74 -1.46
C ARG A 265 -7.84 -19.57 -0.91
N TRP A 266 -8.15 -19.44 0.38
CA TRP A 266 -9.27 -20.11 1.01
C TRP A 266 -10.60 -19.38 0.85
N VAL A 267 -10.55 -18.07 0.63
CA VAL A 267 -11.73 -17.20 0.55
C VAL A 267 -12.16 -16.95 -0.91
N GLN A 268 -11.23 -17.06 -1.85
CA GLN A 268 -11.47 -16.95 -3.30
C GLN A 268 -11.55 -18.33 -3.95
#